data_f084c9cfd9a7b552854aff0abddc73f1
#
_entry.id   f084c9cfd9a7b552854aff0abddc73f1
#
_cell.length_a   1.000
_cell.length_b   1.000
_cell.length_c   1.000
_cell.angle_alpha   90.00
_cell.angle_beta   90.00
_cell.angle_gamma   90.00
#
_symmetry.space_group_name_H-M   'P 1'
#
loop_
_entity.id
_entity.type
_entity.pdbx_description
1 polymer ?
#
loop_
_entity_poly.entity_id
_entity_poly.type
_entity_poly.pdbx_seq_one_letter_code
_entity_poly.pdbx_strand_id
1 'polypeptide(L)'
;NEMVRNFSDDAYDLTDPRGFDMCVRILDHVRERMVQLQEATGHMYNLEATPAEGTTYRFAKEDRKRFADIIQAGTPDEPYYTNSSQLPVGYTDDPFQALEDQEVLQGKYTGGTVLHLYMGERVSSGEACKEMVRRSLTAFKVPYITITPTFSICPVHGYLAGEHFTCEKCAAAHP
;
A
#
# COMPACT_ATOMS: atom_id res chain seq x y z
N ASN A 1 -4.26 6.03 4.84
CA ASN A 1 -5.26 6.55 3.90
C ASN A 1 -6.61 6.80 4.59
N GLU A 2 -7.26 5.78 5.14
CA GLU A 2 -8.61 5.89 5.73
C GLU A 2 -8.63 6.80 6.96
N MET A 3 -7.55 6.88 7.74
CA MET A 3 -7.43 7.86 8.80
C MET A 3 -7.54 9.29 8.25
N VAL A 4 -6.84 9.63 7.18
CA VAL A 4 -6.90 10.96 6.54
C VAL A 4 -8.32 11.27 6.09
N ARG A 5 -8.99 10.31 5.44
CA ARG A 5 -10.38 10.45 4.99
C ARG A 5 -11.34 10.70 6.14
N ASN A 6 -11.24 9.92 7.22
CA ASN A 6 -12.10 10.10 8.40
C ASN A 6 -11.84 11.44 9.11
N PHE A 7 -10.60 11.93 9.17
CA PHE A 7 -10.29 13.24 9.76
C PHE A 7 -10.70 14.42 8.90
N SER A 8 -10.88 14.22 7.60
CA SER A 8 -11.28 15.27 6.66
C SER A 8 -12.76 15.22 6.27
N ASP A 9 -13.56 14.39 6.91
CA ASP A 9 -14.94 14.11 6.50
C ASP A 9 -15.03 13.72 5.01
N ASP A 10 -14.09 12.87 4.56
CA ASP A 10 -13.93 12.39 3.18
C ASP A 10 -13.60 13.49 2.13
N ALA A 11 -13.17 14.66 2.59
CA ALA A 11 -12.85 15.77 1.68
C ALA A 11 -11.55 15.56 0.88
N TYR A 12 -10.63 14.75 1.40
CA TYR A 12 -9.38 14.35 0.75
C TYR A 12 -8.80 13.09 1.37
N ASP A 13 -7.93 12.43 0.63
CA ASP A 13 -7.22 11.23 1.05
C ASP A 13 -5.69 11.42 1.01
N LEU A 14 -4.93 10.34 1.12
CA LEU A 14 -3.47 10.35 1.11
C LEU A 14 -2.88 10.88 -0.22
N THR A 15 -3.59 10.76 -1.33
CA THR A 15 -3.11 11.17 -2.65
C THR A 15 -3.29 12.66 -2.93
N ASP A 16 -4.12 13.34 -2.13
CA ASP A 16 -4.24 14.80 -2.14
C ASP A 16 -3.06 15.44 -1.39
N PRO A 17 -2.49 16.55 -1.87
CA PRO A 17 -1.38 17.23 -1.19
C PRO A 17 -1.62 17.56 0.29
N ARG A 18 -2.86 17.84 0.70
CA ARG A 18 -3.22 18.10 2.12
C ARG A 18 -3.13 16.85 2.97
N GLY A 19 -3.62 15.71 2.44
CA GLY A 19 -3.54 14.41 3.10
C GLY A 19 -2.10 13.91 3.16
N PHE A 20 -1.33 14.10 2.10
CA PHE A 20 0.09 13.80 2.06
C PHE A 20 0.87 14.58 3.12
N ASP A 21 0.70 15.92 3.17
CA ASP A 21 1.35 16.76 4.19
C ASP A 21 0.97 16.35 5.61
N MET A 22 -0.29 16.02 5.85
CA MET A 22 -0.74 15.49 7.14
C MET A 22 0.02 14.21 7.52
N CYS A 23 0.19 13.26 6.60
CA CYS A 23 0.95 12.04 6.85
C CYS A 23 2.43 12.30 7.11
N VAL A 24 3.06 13.19 6.34
CA VAL A 24 4.45 13.60 6.56
C VAL A 24 4.63 14.16 7.96
N ARG A 25 3.77 15.08 8.38
CA ARG A 25 3.82 15.70 9.73
C ARG A 25 3.63 14.69 10.85
N ILE A 26 2.72 13.71 10.68
CA ILE A 26 2.51 12.65 11.67
C ILE A 26 3.76 11.79 11.80
N LEU A 27 4.34 11.34 10.68
CA LEU A 27 5.53 10.50 10.71
C LEU A 27 6.75 11.24 11.29
N ASP A 28 6.92 12.52 10.96
CA ASP A 28 7.97 13.36 11.53
C ASP A 28 7.78 13.54 13.05
N HIS A 29 6.57 13.82 13.50
CA HIS A 29 6.27 13.92 14.93
C HIS A 29 6.57 12.59 15.67
N VAL A 30 6.18 11.45 15.11
CA VAL A 30 6.49 10.14 15.70
C VAL A 30 8.00 9.95 15.81
N ARG A 31 8.76 10.27 14.77
CA ARG A 31 10.23 10.16 14.78
C ARG A 31 10.88 11.06 15.84
N GLU A 32 10.43 12.30 15.95
CA GLU A 32 10.90 13.23 17.00
C GLU A 32 10.62 12.68 18.41
N ARG A 33 9.42 12.14 18.63
CA ARG A 33 9.07 11.50 19.91
C ARG A 33 9.94 10.29 20.20
N MET A 34 10.29 9.50 19.20
CA MET A 34 11.19 8.35 19.38
C MET A 34 12.61 8.78 19.76
N VAL A 35 13.14 9.86 19.19
CA VAL A 35 14.43 10.44 19.58
C VAL A 35 14.40 10.87 21.05
N GLN A 36 13.37 11.59 21.46
CA GLN A 36 13.20 12.00 22.87
C GLN A 36 13.12 10.80 23.83
N LEU A 37 12.43 9.74 23.43
CA LEU A 37 12.36 8.50 24.21
C LEU A 37 13.71 7.78 24.28
N GLN A 38 14.49 7.77 23.22
CA GLN A 38 15.86 7.22 23.20
C GLN A 38 16.76 7.98 24.18
N GLU A 39 16.71 9.30 24.15
CA GLU A 39 17.46 10.15 25.08
C GLU A 39 17.06 9.93 26.54
N ALA A 40 15.76 9.84 26.80
CA ALA A 40 15.22 9.69 28.15
C ALA A 40 15.46 8.30 28.78
N THR A 41 15.46 7.24 27.94
CA THR A 41 15.49 5.85 28.43
C THR A 41 16.82 5.14 28.19
N GLY A 42 17.64 5.64 27.27
CA GLY A 42 18.87 4.96 26.81
C GLY A 42 18.60 3.74 25.92
N HIS A 43 17.35 3.48 25.54
CA HIS A 43 16.98 2.39 24.66
C HIS A 43 16.92 2.85 23.20
N MET A 44 17.13 1.93 22.27
CA MET A 44 16.96 2.19 20.84
C MET A 44 15.51 1.94 20.42
N TYR A 45 14.97 2.85 19.64
CA TYR A 45 13.62 2.74 19.03
C TYR A 45 13.73 2.98 17.53
N ASN A 46 12.90 2.29 16.77
CA ASN A 46 12.76 2.52 15.35
C ASN A 46 11.28 2.56 14.94
N LEU A 47 10.99 3.17 13.80
CA LEU A 47 9.66 3.24 13.23
C LEU A 47 9.56 2.21 12.09
N GLU A 48 8.61 1.32 12.20
CA GLU A 48 8.34 0.28 11.21
C GLU A 48 6.96 0.44 10.58
N ALA A 49 6.89 0.20 9.27
CA ALA A 49 5.64 0.03 8.54
C ALA A 49 5.34 -1.46 8.42
N THR A 50 4.69 -2.03 9.44
CA THR A 50 4.35 -3.46 9.46
C THR A 50 3.27 -3.79 8.43
N PRO A 51 3.50 -4.72 7.50
CA PRO A 51 2.46 -5.24 6.64
C PRO A 51 1.50 -6.11 7.46
N ALA A 52 0.29 -5.62 7.68
CA ALA A 52 -0.67 -6.23 8.60
C ALA A 52 -1.97 -6.65 7.89
N GLU A 53 -1.87 -7.25 6.73
CA GLU A 53 -2.98 -7.54 5.79
C GLU A 53 -4.20 -8.19 6.45
N GLY A 54 -4.03 -9.34 7.09
CA GLY A 54 -5.12 -10.02 7.79
C GLY A 54 -5.65 -9.24 9.00
N THR A 55 -4.80 -8.44 9.63
CA THR A 55 -5.18 -7.61 10.79
C THR A 55 -5.98 -6.38 10.34
N THR A 56 -5.62 -5.74 9.26
CA THR A 56 -6.35 -4.58 8.71
C THR A 56 -7.78 -4.96 8.32
N TYR A 57 -7.97 -6.12 7.73
CA TYR A 57 -9.29 -6.67 7.42
C TYR A 57 -10.11 -6.94 8.68
N ARG A 58 -9.52 -7.61 9.68
CA ARG A 58 -10.21 -7.91 10.93
C ARG A 58 -10.61 -6.64 11.68
N PHE A 59 -9.72 -5.66 11.77
CA PHE A 59 -10.02 -4.40 12.44
C PHE A 59 -11.10 -3.62 11.69
N ALA A 60 -11.04 -3.57 10.38
CA ALA A 60 -12.08 -2.90 9.60
C ALA A 60 -13.47 -3.51 9.85
N LYS A 61 -13.56 -4.83 9.92
CA LYS A 61 -14.82 -5.52 10.27
C LYS A 61 -15.32 -5.20 11.69
N GLU A 62 -14.43 -5.17 12.66
CA GLU A 62 -14.80 -4.86 14.05
C GLU A 62 -15.19 -3.40 14.22
N ASP A 63 -14.47 -2.48 13.60
CA ASP A 63 -14.77 -1.06 13.68
C ASP A 63 -16.10 -0.72 13.03
N ARG A 64 -16.43 -1.36 11.90
CA ARG A 64 -17.73 -1.17 11.25
C ARG A 64 -18.91 -1.56 12.12
N LYS A 65 -18.76 -2.54 12.99
CA LYS A 65 -19.80 -2.92 13.96
C LYS A 65 -20.02 -1.85 15.05
N ARG A 66 -18.97 -1.08 15.34
CA ARG A 66 -18.95 -0.06 16.40
C ARG A 66 -19.26 1.33 15.90
N PHE A 67 -18.83 1.63 14.69
CA PHE A 67 -18.91 2.94 14.05
C PHE A 67 -19.54 2.78 12.66
N ALA A 68 -20.85 3.02 12.57
CA ALA A 68 -21.61 2.75 11.35
C ALA A 68 -21.22 3.66 10.17
N ASP A 69 -20.69 4.84 10.45
CA ASP A 69 -20.29 5.89 9.52
C ASP A 69 -18.79 5.90 9.20
N ILE A 70 -18.02 4.94 9.75
CA ILE A 70 -16.58 4.89 9.53
C ILE A 70 -16.23 4.67 8.04
N ILE A 71 -15.33 5.48 7.53
CA ILE A 71 -14.85 5.39 6.15
C ILE A 71 -13.73 4.35 6.08
N GLN A 72 -13.93 3.38 5.21
CA GLN A 72 -13.03 2.24 4.99
C GLN A 72 -12.81 1.99 3.51
N ALA A 73 -11.77 1.26 3.17
CA ALA A 73 -11.55 0.72 1.84
C ALA A 73 -12.30 -0.62 1.67
N GLY A 74 -12.40 -1.09 0.43
CA GLY A 74 -13.10 -2.32 0.08
C GLY A 74 -14.62 -2.12 -0.06
N THR A 75 -15.34 -3.21 0.16
CA THR A 75 -16.82 -3.22 0.09
C THR A 75 -17.43 -3.30 1.50
N PRO A 76 -18.74 -3.05 1.64
CA PRO A 76 -19.43 -3.26 2.91
C PRO A 76 -19.26 -4.66 3.51
N ASP A 77 -19.16 -5.69 2.68
CA ASP A 77 -19.01 -7.08 3.12
C ASP A 77 -17.55 -7.46 3.34
N GLU A 78 -16.62 -6.83 2.61
CA GLU A 78 -15.18 -7.06 2.69
C GLU A 78 -14.41 -5.74 2.89
N PRO A 79 -14.59 -5.08 4.05
CA PRO A 79 -13.88 -3.85 4.36
C PRO A 79 -12.44 -4.15 4.77
N TYR A 80 -11.52 -3.22 4.47
CA TYR A 80 -10.15 -3.27 4.96
C TYR A 80 -9.62 -1.85 5.18
N TYR A 81 -8.46 -1.76 5.85
CA TYR A 81 -7.66 -0.54 5.90
C TYR A 81 -6.43 -0.71 5.03
N THR A 82 -6.07 0.33 4.29
CA THR A 82 -4.81 0.38 3.55
C THR A 82 -3.63 0.23 4.50
N ASN A 83 -2.67 -0.63 4.15
CA ASN A 83 -1.50 -0.88 4.98
C ASN A 83 -0.67 0.40 5.18
N SER A 84 -0.31 0.70 6.42
CA SER A 84 0.61 1.79 6.79
C SER A 84 0.30 3.10 6.06
N SER A 85 1.30 3.67 5.39
CA SER A 85 1.18 4.86 4.53
C SER A 85 1.21 4.51 3.04
N GLN A 86 0.82 3.30 2.66
CA GLN A 86 0.74 2.86 1.28
C GLN A 86 -0.35 3.64 0.50
N LEU A 87 -0.18 3.71 -0.81
CA LEU A 87 -1.22 4.22 -1.71
C LEU A 87 -2.46 3.33 -1.67
N PRO A 88 -3.66 3.89 -1.90
CA PRO A 88 -4.86 3.09 -2.07
C PRO A 88 -4.67 2.05 -3.17
N VAL A 89 -5.23 0.85 -2.97
CA VAL A 89 -5.17 -0.22 -3.97
C VAL A 89 -5.81 0.24 -5.27
N GLY A 90 -5.11 0.05 -6.38
CA GLY A 90 -5.59 0.47 -7.71
C GLY A 90 -5.45 1.97 -8.01
N TYR A 91 -4.72 2.73 -7.17
CA TYR A 91 -4.47 4.15 -7.43
C TYR A 91 -3.68 4.38 -8.73
N THR A 92 -2.66 3.57 -8.98
CA THR A 92 -1.86 3.64 -10.21
C THR A 92 -1.34 2.26 -10.61
N ASP A 93 -1.26 2.00 -11.90
CA ASP A 93 -0.59 0.83 -12.49
C ASP A 93 0.84 1.15 -12.93
N ASP A 94 1.26 2.42 -12.82
CA ASP A 94 2.63 2.85 -13.11
C ASP A 94 3.51 2.70 -11.86
N PRO A 95 4.47 1.76 -11.84
CA PRO A 95 5.35 1.55 -10.70
C PRO A 95 6.28 2.73 -10.42
N PHE A 96 6.62 3.55 -11.41
CA PHE A 96 7.47 4.72 -11.21
C PHE A 96 6.67 5.88 -10.58
N GLN A 97 5.42 6.04 -10.96
CA GLN A 97 4.50 6.96 -10.29
C GLN A 97 4.30 6.57 -8.83
N ALA A 98 4.08 5.28 -8.55
CA ALA A 98 3.97 4.78 -7.18
C ALA A 98 5.24 5.04 -6.35
N LEU A 99 6.42 4.91 -6.94
CA LEU A 99 7.70 5.23 -6.30
C LEU A 99 7.81 6.72 -5.98
N GLU A 100 7.48 7.60 -6.94
CA GLU A 100 7.52 9.05 -6.78
C GLU A 100 6.58 9.51 -5.66
N ASP A 101 5.34 9.03 -5.66
CA ASP A 101 4.33 9.39 -4.66
C ASP A 101 4.66 8.86 -3.26
N GLN A 102 5.44 7.79 -3.15
CA GLN A 102 5.73 7.13 -1.88
C GLN A 102 7.13 7.40 -1.32
N GLU A 103 8.07 7.88 -2.11
CA GLU A 103 9.47 8.04 -1.72
C GLU A 103 9.65 8.76 -0.37
N VAL A 104 8.94 9.86 -0.18
CA VAL A 104 9.05 10.68 1.03
C VAL A 104 8.53 9.94 2.25
N LEU A 105 7.36 9.30 2.16
CA LEU A 105 6.75 8.57 3.28
C LEU A 105 7.55 7.31 3.62
N GLN A 106 7.98 6.55 2.61
CA GLN A 106 8.79 5.35 2.79
C GLN A 106 10.15 5.67 3.44
N GLY A 107 10.75 6.81 3.11
CA GLY A 107 11.99 7.28 3.71
C GLY A 107 11.88 7.69 5.19
N LYS A 108 10.66 7.82 5.73
CA LYS A 108 10.44 8.13 7.16
C LYS A 108 10.59 6.91 8.07
N TYR A 109 10.45 5.71 7.54
CA TYR A 109 10.55 4.48 8.32
C TYR A 109 12.01 4.09 8.54
N THR A 110 12.42 3.97 9.80
CA THR A 110 13.81 3.68 10.21
C THR A 110 14.02 2.22 10.59
N GLY A 111 12.95 1.48 10.84
CA GLY A 111 12.98 0.08 11.26
C GLY A 111 12.70 -0.92 10.14
N GLY A 112 11.89 -0.53 9.19
CA GLY A 112 11.54 -1.37 8.06
C GLY A 112 10.26 -0.92 7.38
N THR A 113 10.19 -1.14 6.10
CA THR A 113 9.00 -0.91 5.28
C THR A 113 9.14 -1.71 3.99
N VAL A 114 8.03 -1.98 3.34
CA VAL A 114 7.98 -2.60 2.01
C VAL A 114 7.03 -1.80 1.14
N LEU A 115 7.53 -1.28 0.02
CA LEU A 115 6.66 -0.73 -1.01
C LEU A 115 6.34 -1.81 -2.05
N HIS A 116 5.07 -2.17 -2.14
CA HIS A 116 4.59 -3.12 -3.13
C HIS A 116 4.30 -2.39 -4.45
N LEU A 117 5.06 -2.71 -5.48
CA LEU A 117 4.80 -2.26 -6.85
C LEU A 117 3.91 -3.28 -7.54
N TYR A 118 2.62 -2.99 -7.56
CA TYR A 118 1.64 -3.83 -8.22
C TYR A 118 1.70 -3.57 -9.73
N MET A 119 1.89 -4.64 -10.49
CA MET A 119 1.97 -4.60 -11.95
C MET A 119 0.69 -5.15 -12.53
N GLY A 120 0.02 -4.40 -13.41
CA GLY A 120 -1.17 -4.87 -14.12
C GLY A 120 -0.89 -6.02 -15.11
N GLU A 121 0.40 -6.31 -15.37
CA GLU A 121 0.82 -7.36 -16.28
C GLU A 121 2.06 -8.11 -15.77
N ARG A 122 2.32 -9.26 -16.36
CA ARG A 122 3.53 -10.04 -16.10
C ARG A 122 4.76 -9.33 -16.64
N VAL A 123 5.82 -9.24 -15.82
CA VAL A 123 7.13 -8.77 -16.28
C VAL A 123 7.64 -9.71 -17.40
N SER A 124 8.00 -9.14 -18.54
CA SER A 124 8.28 -9.87 -19.79
C SER A 124 9.48 -10.82 -19.68
N SER A 125 10.46 -10.50 -18.85
CA SER A 125 11.67 -11.30 -18.67
C SER A 125 12.38 -10.99 -17.34
N GLY A 126 13.27 -11.89 -16.92
CA GLY A 126 14.12 -11.65 -15.75
C GLY A 126 15.05 -10.44 -15.93
N GLU A 127 15.50 -10.16 -17.14
CA GLU A 127 16.35 -9.00 -17.43
C GLU A 127 15.54 -7.67 -17.31
N ALA A 128 14.29 -7.66 -17.77
CA ALA A 128 13.39 -6.53 -17.59
C ALA A 128 13.12 -6.26 -16.09
N CYS A 129 12.89 -7.31 -15.30
CA CYS A 129 12.71 -7.21 -13.86
C CYS A 129 13.97 -6.64 -13.18
N LYS A 130 15.13 -7.15 -13.50
CA LYS A 130 16.43 -6.67 -13.00
C LYS A 130 16.66 -5.18 -13.32
N GLU A 131 16.38 -4.77 -14.55
CA GLU A 131 16.53 -3.37 -14.95
C GLU A 131 15.53 -2.46 -14.21
N MET A 132 14.28 -2.91 -14.01
CA MET A 132 13.29 -2.20 -13.23
C MET A 132 13.75 -2.00 -11.78
N VAL A 133 14.22 -3.07 -11.11
CA VAL A 133 14.77 -2.99 -9.74
C VAL A 133 15.95 -2.02 -9.69
N ARG A 134 16.89 -2.14 -10.64
CA ARG A 134 18.06 -1.27 -10.72
C ARG A 134 17.67 0.20 -10.85
N ARG A 135 16.75 0.52 -11.76
CA ARG A 135 16.26 1.90 -11.97
C ARG A 135 15.54 2.42 -10.74
N SER A 136 14.64 1.64 -10.17
CA SER A 136 13.90 2.04 -8.97
C SER A 136 14.82 2.40 -7.82
N LEU A 137 15.78 1.54 -7.47
CA LEU A 137 16.69 1.76 -6.36
C LEU A 137 17.81 2.78 -6.65
N THR A 138 18.02 3.15 -7.91
CA THR A 138 19.00 4.19 -8.27
C THR A 138 18.37 5.57 -8.32
N ALA A 139 17.12 5.66 -8.79
CA ALA A 139 16.42 6.94 -8.99
C ALA A 139 15.67 7.42 -7.74
N PHE A 140 15.21 6.49 -6.89
CA PHE A 140 14.36 6.80 -5.72
C PHE A 140 15.01 6.36 -4.40
N LYS A 141 14.75 7.12 -3.34
CA LYS A 141 15.23 6.83 -1.98
C LYS A 141 14.24 5.98 -1.20
N VAL A 142 13.89 4.82 -1.75
CA VAL A 142 12.99 3.86 -1.10
C VAL A 142 13.81 2.75 -0.44
N PRO A 143 13.56 2.43 0.85
CA PRO A 143 14.36 1.45 1.58
C PRO A 143 14.21 0.03 1.05
N TYR A 144 13.00 -0.35 0.63
CA TYR A 144 12.70 -1.69 0.16
C TYR A 144 11.52 -1.69 -0.79
N ILE A 145 11.63 -2.44 -1.87
CA ILE A 145 10.56 -2.63 -2.86
C ILE A 145 10.32 -4.11 -3.13
N THR A 146 9.10 -4.45 -3.50
CA THR A 146 8.76 -5.74 -4.11
C THR A 146 7.99 -5.50 -5.40
N ILE A 147 8.28 -6.29 -6.42
CA ILE A 147 7.55 -6.27 -7.68
C ILE A 147 6.56 -7.42 -7.65
N THR A 148 5.27 -7.08 -7.64
CA THR A 148 4.17 -8.03 -7.48
C THR A 148 3.29 -7.99 -8.73
N PRO A 149 3.50 -8.90 -9.68
CA PRO A 149 2.61 -9.00 -10.84
C PRO A 149 1.24 -9.51 -10.40
N THR A 150 0.18 -8.80 -10.76
CA THR A 150 -1.19 -9.23 -10.52
C THR A 150 -1.62 -10.19 -11.62
N PHE A 151 -2.13 -11.35 -11.24
CA PHE A 151 -2.65 -12.33 -12.18
C PHE A 151 -3.72 -13.20 -11.53
N SER A 152 -4.58 -13.74 -12.36
CA SER A 152 -5.57 -14.73 -11.97
C SER A 152 -5.24 -16.10 -12.58
N ILE A 153 -5.66 -17.17 -11.93
CA ILE A 153 -5.50 -18.53 -12.46
C ILE A 153 -6.87 -19.14 -12.69
N CYS A 154 -7.20 -19.40 -13.94
CA CYS A 154 -8.36 -20.20 -14.28
C CYS A 154 -7.98 -21.70 -14.21
N PRO A 155 -8.75 -22.55 -13.50
CA PRO A 155 -8.47 -23.98 -13.44
C PRO A 155 -8.47 -24.68 -14.80
N VAL A 156 -9.19 -24.12 -15.79
CA VAL A 156 -9.34 -24.70 -17.14
C VAL A 156 -8.35 -24.07 -18.14
N HIS A 157 -8.19 -22.72 -18.09
CA HIS A 157 -7.43 -21.97 -19.10
C HIS A 157 -6.06 -21.48 -18.63
N GLY A 158 -5.71 -21.73 -17.36
CA GLY A 158 -4.42 -21.36 -16.79
C GLY A 158 -4.30 -19.86 -16.49
N TYR A 159 -3.15 -19.30 -16.78
CA TYR A 159 -2.77 -17.92 -16.46
C TYR A 159 -3.60 -16.87 -17.22
N LEU A 160 -4.09 -15.88 -16.50
CA LEU A 160 -4.75 -14.67 -16.99
C LEU A 160 -4.02 -13.45 -16.41
N ALA A 161 -3.57 -12.53 -17.26
CA ALA A 161 -2.93 -11.30 -16.83
C ALA A 161 -3.95 -10.37 -16.16
N GLY A 162 -3.59 -9.78 -15.00
CA GLY A 162 -4.49 -8.92 -14.24
C GLY A 162 -5.43 -9.68 -13.30
N GLU A 163 -6.29 -8.92 -12.62
CA GLU A 163 -7.29 -9.46 -11.71
C GLU A 163 -8.60 -9.75 -12.45
N HIS A 164 -9.01 -11.03 -12.45
CA HIS A 164 -10.24 -11.49 -13.08
C HIS A 164 -11.03 -12.35 -12.12
N PHE A 165 -12.22 -11.91 -11.73
CA PHE A 165 -13.16 -12.71 -10.93
C PHE A 165 -13.81 -13.83 -11.75
N THR A 166 -13.92 -13.66 -13.06
CA THR A 166 -14.43 -14.66 -14.00
C THR A 166 -13.50 -14.79 -15.19
N CYS A 167 -13.27 -16.00 -15.65
CA CYS A 167 -12.49 -16.24 -16.86
C CYS A 167 -13.35 -15.97 -18.10
N GLU A 168 -12.98 -15.00 -18.92
CA GLU A 168 -13.67 -14.65 -20.16
C GLU A 168 -13.81 -15.83 -21.14
N LYS A 169 -12.79 -16.71 -21.18
CA LYS A 169 -12.82 -17.91 -22.00
C LYS A 169 -13.84 -18.95 -21.50
N CYS A 170 -13.99 -19.06 -20.15
CA CYS A 170 -15.05 -19.91 -19.60
C CYS A 170 -16.43 -19.30 -19.85
N ALA A 171 -16.59 -17.99 -19.66
CA ALA A 171 -17.86 -17.30 -19.93
C ALA A 171 -18.29 -17.41 -21.39
N ALA A 172 -17.35 -17.35 -22.33
CA ALA A 172 -17.62 -17.51 -23.76
C ALA A 172 -17.98 -18.95 -24.16
N ALA A 173 -17.54 -19.95 -23.38
CA ALA A 173 -17.82 -21.37 -23.63
C ALA A 173 -19.17 -21.82 -23.04
N HIS A 174 -19.78 -21.03 -22.14
CA HIS A 174 -21.08 -21.27 -21.51
C HIS A 174 -21.91 -20.00 -21.55
N PRO A 175 -22.45 -19.57 -22.73
CA PRO A 175 -23.25 -18.37 -22.89
C PRO A 175 -24.60 -18.47 -22.19
#